data_0edf9ccc31bb0624894a765647febf25
#
_entry.id   0edf9ccc31bb0624894a765647febf25
#
_cell.length_a   1.000
_cell.length_b   1.000
_cell.length_c   1.000
_cell.angle_alpha   90.00
_cell.angle_beta   90.00
_cell.angle_gamma   90.00
#
_symmetry.space_group_name_H-M   'P 1'
#
loop_
_entity.id
_entity.type
_entity.pdbx_description
1 polymer ?
#
loop_
_entity_poly.entity_id
_entity_poly.type
_entity_poly.pdbx_seq_one_letter_code
_entity_poly.pdbx_strand_id
1 'polypeptide(L)'
;MRITVLGCGALGQLWLTALCKQGHEVQGWLRIPQPYCSVNLVEEDGTIFNESLTANDPDFLARSDLLLVTLKAWQVSDAVKGLVASLSPTTPVLLLHNGMGTVEELKSLPNPLLMGTTTHAARRDGNVIIHVASGITHIGPARAQDGEFSYLADTLQMALPDVAWHNTIRPALWRKLAVNCVINPLTALRDCKNGDLRGVPEEIEKIAREVAAVIEREGHHISADELIAYVHQVIESTAENISSMLQDVRAM
;
A
#
# COMPACT_ATOMS: atom_id res chain seq x y z
N MET A 1 -18.82 5.90 7.53
CA MET A 1 -18.52 4.46 7.37
C MET A 1 -17.81 3.95 8.60
N ARG A 2 -17.92 2.65 8.87
CA ARG A 2 -17.09 1.93 9.85
C ARG A 2 -15.96 1.22 9.11
N ILE A 3 -14.72 1.55 9.46
CA ILE A 3 -13.54 1.05 8.75
C ILE A 3 -12.56 0.43 9.74
N THR A 4 -12.23 -0.83 9.50
CA THR A 4 -11.14 -1.51 10.23
C THR A 4 -9.88 -1.48 9.38
N VAL A 5 -8.78 -0.99 9.95
CA VAL A 5 -7.46 -0.98 9.32
C VAL A 5 -6.62 -2.12 9.89
N LEU A 6 -6.35 -3.11 9.07
CA LEU A 6 -5.51 -4.25 9.41
C LEU A 6 -4.04 -3.91 9.12
N GLY A 7 -3.29 -3.74 10.19
CA GLY A 7 -1.90 -3.29 10.13
C GLY A 7 -1.75 -1.81 10.50
N CYS A 8 -1.18 -1.55 11.67
CA CYS A 8 -1.00 -0.20 12.22
C CYS A 8 0.47 0.25 12.13
N GLY A 9 1.11 -0.01 11.01
CA GLY A 9 2.41 0.54 10.63
C GLY A 9 2.29 1.99 10.15
N ALA A 10 3.31 2.49 9.45
CA ALA A 10 3.33 3.87 8.99
C ALA A 10 2.15 4.20 8.07
N LEU A 11 1.91 3.37 7.06
CA LEU A 11 0.81 3.56 6.12
C LEU A 11 -0.56 3.38 6.80
N GLY A 12 -0.69 2.37 7.68
CA GLY A 12 -1.94 2.13 8.41
C GLY A 12 -2.31 3.29 9.33
N GLN A 13 -1.36 3.87 10.04
CA GLN A 13 -1.59 5.04 10.88
C GLN A 13 -1.90 6.29 10.07
N LEU A 14 -1.30 6.45 8.89
CA LEU A 14 -1.65 7.54 7.97
C LEU A 14 -3.12 7.47 7.56
N TRP A 15 -3.61 6.31 7.16
CA TRP A 15 -5.01 6.11 6.79
C TRP A 15 -5.95 6.23 7.99
N LEU A 16 -5.61 5.67 9.16
CA LEU A 16 -6.40 5.83 10.38
C LEU A 16 -6.59 7.31 10.74
N THR A 17 -5.51 8.09 10.69
CA THR A 17 -5.56 9.54 10.95
C THR A 17 -6.47 10.25 9.96
N ALA A 18 -6.27 10.02 8.67
CA ALA A 18 -7.02 10.69 7.61
C ALA A 18 -8.52 10.37 7.69
N LEU A 19 -8.88 9.11 7.88
CA LEU A 19 -10.27 8.66 7.99
C LEU A 19 -10.94 9.15 9.27
N CYS A 20 -10.23 9.15 10.39
CA CYS A 20 -10.73 9.68 11.66
C CYS A 20 -11.04 11.18 11.55
N LYS A 21 -10.15 11.96 10.94
CA LYS A 21 -10.34 13.41 10.71
C LYS A 21 -11.54 13.72 9.82
N GLN A 22 -11.90 12.80 8.92
CA GLN A 22 -13.11 12.92 8.08
C GLN A 22 -14.40 12.47 8.78
N GLY A 23 -14.33 12.10 10.04
CA GLY A 23 -15.50 11.72 10.82
C GLY A 23 -15.96 10.28 10.63
N HIS A 24 -15.15 9.42 10.04
CA HIS A 24 -15.43 7.99 9.99
C HIS A 24 -15.20 7.33 11.35
N GLU A 25 -15.99 6.31 11.66
CA GLU A 25 -15.71 5.41 12.76
C GLU A 25 -14.58 4.47 12.33
N VAL A 26 -13.46 4.47 13.07
CA VAL A 26 -12.28 3.69 12.70
C VAL A 26 -11.76 2.87 13.86
N GLN A 27 -11.19 1.70 13.57
CA GLN A 27 -10.35 0.97 14.50
C GLN A 27 -9.09 0.46 13.81
N GLY A 28 -8.02 0.30 14.58
CA GLY A 28 -6.85 -0.45 14.19
C GLY A 28 -7.01 -1.93 14.57
N TRP A 29 -6.45 -2.84 13.75
CA TRP A 29 -6.32 -4.23 14.10
C TRP A 29 -4.85 -4.60 14.25
N LEU A 30 -4.45 -4.85 15.48
CA LEU A 30 -3.08 -5.12 15.87
C LEU A 30 -2.82 -6.64 15.89
N ARG A 31 -1.60 -7.03 15.57
CA ARG A 31 -1.16 -8.42 15.62
C ARG A 31 -1.26 -9.01 17.03
N ILE A 32 -0.86 -8.23 18.03
CA ILE A 32 -1.06 -8.55 19.44
C ILE A 32 -2.31 -7.79 19.87
N PRO A 33 -3.41 -8.47 20.21
CA PRO A 33 -4.66 -7.80 20.55
C PRO A 33 -4.51 -6.85 21.73
N GLN A 34 -4.99 -5.63 21.53
CA GLN A 34 -5.06 -4.58 22.55
C GLN A 34 -6.36 -3.81 22.36
N PRO A 35 -6.93 -3.22 23.41
CA PRO A 35 -8.18 -2.46 23.27
C PRO A 35 -7.99 -1.11 22.56
N TYR A 36 -6.76 -0.61 22.47
CA TYR A 36 -6.44 0.68 21.86
C TYR A 36 -5.21 0.61 20.98
N CYS A 37 -5.25 1.41 19.91
CA CYS A 37 -4.12 1.68 19.04
C CYS A 37 -3.70 3.13 19.25
N SER A 38 -2.49 3.35 19.73
CA SER A 38 -1.91 4.68 19.86
C SER A 38 -1.42 5.15 18.48
N VAL A 39 -1.96 6.27 18.01
CA VAL A 39 -1.57 6.90 16.75
C VAL A 39 -0.91 8.23 17.06
N ASN A 40 0.33 8.38 16.63
CA ASN A 40 1.08 9.62 16.75
C ASN A 40 1.70 9.94 15.39
N LEU A 41 1.13 10.91 14.69
CA LEU A 41 1.47 11.23 13.33
C LEU A 41 1.72 12.72 13.17
N VAL A 42 2.79 13.07 12.47
CA VAL A 42 3.10 14.42 12.00
C VAL A 42 2.83 14.49 10.50
N GLU A 43 1.93 15.36 10.11
CA GLU A 43 1.57 15.61 8.71
C GLU A 43 2.62 16.46 7.99
N GLU A 44 2.58 16.54 6.67
CA GLU A 44 3.53 17.28 5.85
C GLU A 44 3.60 18.78 6.23
N ASP A 45 2.49 19.36 6.66
CA ASP A 45 2.41 20.77 7.12
C ASP A 45 2.86 20.96 8.57
N GLY A 46 3.30 19.90 9.24
CA GLY A 46 3.69 19.91 10.65
C GLY A 46 2.56 19.74 11.65
N THR A 47 1.31 19.60 11.19
CA THR A 47 0.17 19.29 12.06
C THR A 47 0.37 17.96 12.76
N ILE A 48 0.07 17.88 14.05
CA ILE A 48 0.23 16.68 14.87
C ILE A 48 -1.13 16.07 15.16
N PHE A 49 -1.27 14.78 14.87
CA PHE A 49 -2.39 13.95 15.32
C PHE A 49 -1.86 12.96 16.36
N ASN A 50 -2.38 13.06 17.58
CA ASN A 50 -1.97 12.19 18.70
C ASN A 50 -3.22 11.72 19.43
N GLU A 51 -3.70 10.54 19.07
CA GLU A 51 -4.94 9.98 19.58
C GLU A 51 -4.77 8.49 19.92
N SER A 52 -5.58 8.04 20.87
CA SER A 52 -5.75 6.63 21.18
C SER A 52 -7.07 6.17 20.54
N LEU A 53 -6.96 5.38 19.48
CA LEU A 53 -8.11 4.87 18.75
C LEU A 53 -8.49 3.46 19.23
N THR A 54 -9.75 3.08 19.07
CA THR A 54 -10.21 1.71 19.33
C THR A 54 -9.39 0.71 18.52
N ALA A 55 -9.12 -0.46 19.10
CA ALA A 55 -8.43 -1.54 18.41
C ALA A 55 -8.99 -2.90 18.79
N ASN A 56 -8.86 -3.86 17.87
CA ASN A 56 -9.16 -5.28 18.08
C ASN A 56 -10.56 -5.58 18.68
N ASP A 57 -11.55 -4.74 18.36
CA ASP A 57 -12.94 -4.96 18.74
C ASP A 57 -13.62 -5.87 17.70
N PRO A 58 -13.97 -7.13 18.04
CA PRO A 58 -14.59 -8.06 17.11
C PRO A 58 -16.02 -7.65 16.70
N ASP A 59 -16.76 -6.97 17.56
CA ASP A 59 -18.10 -6.49 17.23
C ASP A 59 -18.04 -5.34 16.22
N PHE A 60 -17.07 -4.45 16.36
CA PHE A 60 -16.80 -3.43 15.37
C PHE A 60 -16.37 -4.04 14.02
N LEU A 61 -15.49 -5.04 14.05
CA LEU A 61 -15.04 -5.75 12.84
C LEU A 61 -16.22 -6.37 12.09
N ALA A 62 -17.11 -7.06 12.82
CA ALA A 62 -18.30 -7.70 12.23
C ALA A 62 -19.23 -6.71 11.53
N ARG A 63 -19.24 -5.45 11.95
CA ARG A 63 -20.08 -4.37 11.41
C ARG A 63 -19.31 -3.40 10.52
N SER A 64 -18.07 -3.71 10.17
CA SER A 64 -17.25 -2.85 9.31
C SER A 64 -17.78 -2.83 7.88
N ASP A 65 -17.75 -1.64 7.29
CA ASP A 65 -18.12 -1.39 5.89
C ASP A 65 -16.93 -1.61 4.95
N LEU A 66 -15.72 -1.60 5.49
CA LEU A 66 -14.46 -1.80 4.76
C LEU A 66 -13.41 -2.40 5.70
N LEU A 67 -12.68 -3.40 5.22
CA LEU A 67 -11.41 -3.83 5.77
C LEU A 67 -10.27 -3.30 4.89
N LEU A 68 -9.52 -2.33 5.39
CA LEU A 68 -8.36 -1.76 4.73
C LEU A 68 -7.09 -2.46 5.23
N VAL A 69 -6.35 -3.11 4.34
CA VAL A 69 -5.18 -3.91 4.68
C VAL A 69 -3.89 -3.20 4.26
N THR A 70 -3.06 -2.84 5.23
CA THR A 70 -1.81 -2.09 5.03
C THR A 70 -0.58 -2.83 5.58
N LEU A 71 -0.66 -4.15 5.61
CA LEU A 71 0.42 -5.04 6.02
C LEU A 71 1.50 -5.14 4.95
N LYS A 72 2.65 -5.72 5.30
CA LYS A 72 3.63 -6.18 4.31
C LYS A 72 3.08 -7.40 3.56
N ALA A 73 3.42 -7.55 2.29
CA ALA A 73 2.86 -8.58 1.40
C ALA A 73 2.84 -10.00 2.01
N TRP A 74 3.94 -10.40 2.64
CA TRP A 74 4.06 -11.74 3.26
C TRP A 74 3.20 -11.98 4.50
N GLN A 75 2.60 -10.92 5.06
CA GLN A 75 1.73 -11.01 6.24
C GLN A 75 0.25 -11.05 5.85
N VAL A 76 -0.09 -10.63 4.64
CA VAL A 76 -1.47 -10.32 4.23
C VAL A 76 -2.35 -11.56 4.24
N SER A 77 -1.94 -12.61 3.57
CA SER A 77 -2.79 -13.79 3.36
C SER A 77 -3.20 -14.46 4.66
N ASP A 78 -2.26 -14.71 5.57
CA ASP A 78 -2.54 -15.34 6.86
C ASP A 78 -3.40 -14.44 7.75
N ALA A 79 -3.10 -13.14 7.78
CA ALA A 79 -3.84 -12.18 8.59
C ALA A 79 -5.29 -12.03 8.11
N VAL A 80 -5.52 -11.92 6.81
CA VAL A 80 -6.87 -11.81 6.23
C VAL A 80 -7.66 -13.10 6.45
N LYS A 81 -7.06 -14.26 6.18
CA LYS A 81 -7.70 -15.56 6.44
C LYS A 81 -8.10 -15.74 7.90
N GLY A 82 -7.29 -15.22 8.81
CA GLY A 82 -7.59 -15.26 10.24
C GLY A 82 -8.79 -14.39 10.67
N LEU A 83 -9.14 -13.36 9.90
CA LEU A 83 -10.24 -12.44 10.21
C LEU A 83 -11.53 -12.70 9.43
N VAL A 84 -11.45 -13.43 8.32
CA VAL A 84 -12.59 -13.55 7.38
C VAL A 84 -13.85 -14.13 8.03
N ALA A 85 -13.71 -15.05 8.98
CA ALA A 85 -14.84 -15.65 9.67
C ALA A 85 -15.61 -14.65 10.57
N SER A 86 -14.94 -13.59 11.02
CA SER A 86 -15.51 -12.53 11.85
C SER A 86 -15.99 -11.32 11.03
N LEU A 87 -15.79 -11.34 9.73
CA LEU A 87 -16.16 -10.28 8.81
C LEU A 87 -17.45 -10.66 8.07
N SER A 88 -18.36 -9.70 7.85
CA SER A 88 -19.49 -9.95 6.96
C SER A 88 -18.99 -10.36 5.58
N PRO A 89 -19.57 -11.39 4.95
CA PRO A 89 -19.10 -11.86 3.62
C PRO A 89 -19.28 -10.83 2.50
N THR A 90 -20.06 -9.79 2.72
CA THR A 90 -20.28 -8.69 1.77
C THR A 90 -19.34 -7.50 1.98
N THR A 91 -18.58 -7.49 3.07
CA THR A 91 -17.65 -6.40 3.35
C THR A 91 -16.45 -6.46 2.40
N PRO A 92 -16.17 -5.42 1.63
CA PRO A 92 -15.00 -5.37 0.76
C PRO A 92 -13.70 -5.36 1.57
N VAL A 93 -12.70 -6.06 1.04
CA VAL A 93 -11.34 -6.11 1.55
C VAL A 93 -10.43 -5.41 0.55
N LEU A 94 -9.85 -4.28 0.93
CA LEU A 94 -8.93 -3.51 0.10
C LEU A 94 -7.49 -3.75 0.53
N LEU A 95 -6.70 -4.35 -0.35
CA LEU A 95 -5.29 -4.62 -0.12
C LEU A 95 -4.43 -3.45 -0.64
N LEU A 96 -3.86 -2.68 0.27
CA LEU A 96 -2.94 -1.57 -0.03
C LEU A 96 -1.52 -1.94 0.39
N HIS A 97 -0.93 -2.95 -0.22
CA HIS A 97 0.46 -3.35 0.02
C HIS A 97 1.28 -3.28 -1.27
N ASN A 98 2.59 -3.23 -1.13
CA ASN A 98 3.49 -3.36 -2.27
C ASN A 98 3.64 -4.83 -2.68
N GLY A 99 3.86 -5.06 -3.97
CA GLY A 99 4.03 -6.41 -4.53
C GLY A 99 2.74 -7.02 -5.03
N MET A 100 2.84 -8.24 -5.52
CA MET A 100 1.76 -9.03 -6.10
C MET A 100 1.80 -10.46 -5.56
N GLY A 101 0.80 -11.28 -5.91
CA GLY A 101 0.69 -12.67 -5.48
C GLY A 101 -0.37 -12.95 -4.43
N THR A 102 -0.73 -11.95 -3.61
CA THR A 102 -1.72 -12.11 -2.53
C THR A 102 -3.13 -12.41 -3.05
N VAL A 103 -3.49 -11.95 -4.25
CA VAL A 103 -4.79 -12.24 -4.87
C VAL A 103 -4.94 -13.74 -5.14
N GLU A 104 -3.89 -14.37 -5.64
CA GLU A 104 -3.85 -15.81 -5.91
C GLU A 104 -3.96 -16.62 -4.61
N GLU A 105 -3.32 -16.18 -3.54
CA GLU A 105 -3.40 -16.80 -2.21
C GLU A 105 -4.79 -16.62 -1.56
N LEU A 106 -5.50 -15.55 -1.89
CA LEU A 106 -6.82 -15.20 -1.38
C LEU A 106 -7.95 -15.50 -2.40
N LYS A 107 -7.68 -16.29 -3.42
CA LYS A 107 -8.65 -16.58 -4.50
C LYS A 107 -9.98 -17.16 -4.02
N SER A 108 -9.98 -17.86 -2.89
CA SER A 108 -11.17 -18.48 -2.28
C SER A 108 -11.90 -17.57 -1.28
N LEU A 109 -11.43 -16.34 -1.08
CA LEU A 109 -12.07 -15.38 -0.18
C LEU A 109 -13.50 -15.08 -0.67
N PRO A 110 -14.54 -15.24 0.18
CA PRO A 110 -15.92 -14.95 -0.23
C PRO A 110 -16.18 -13.44 -0.38
N ASN A 111 -15.46 -12.61 0.33
CA ASN A 111 -15.60 -11.16 0.32
C ASN A 111 -15.17 -10.57 -1.03
N PRO A 112 -15.77 -9.44 -1.45
CA PRO A 112 -15.21 -8.64 -2.53
C PRO A 112 -13.76 -8.27 -2.23
N LEU A 113 -12.85 -8.57 -3.15
CA LEU A 113 -11.42 -8.31 -3.01
C LEU A 113 -11.00 -7.18 -3.94
N LEU A 114 -10.46 -6.14 -3.36
CA LEU A 114 -9.95 -4.97 -4.08
C LEU A 114 -8.44 -4.88 -3.89
N MET A 115 -7.78 -4.39 -4.91
CA MET A 115 -6.34 -4.11 -4.87
C MET A 115 -6.11 -2.62 -5.04
N GLY A 116 -5.06 -2.13 -4.40
CA GLY A 116 -4.64 -0.76 -4.58
C GLY A 116 -3.14 -0.60 -4.51
N THR A 117 -2.70 0.52 -5.02
CA THR A 117 -1.31 0.99 -4.93
C THR A 117 -1.32 2.45 -4.51
N THR A 118 -0.38 2.83 -3.66
CA THR A 118 -0.23 4.21 -3.21
C THR A 118 1.21 4.66 -3.31
N THR A 119 1.41 5.93 -3.64
CA THR A 119 2.72 6.59 -3.62
C THR A 119 2.88 7.53 -2.43
N HIS A 120 1.92 7.59 -1.51
CA HIS A 120 2.12 8.29 -0.24
C HIS A 120 3.35 7.73 0.48
N ALA A 121 4.20 8.61 0.96
CA ALA A 121 5.40 8.25 1.71
C ALA A 121 5.21 8.59 3.19
N ALA A 122 5.25 7.56 4.02
CA ALA A 122 5.24 7.71 5.47
C ALA A 122 6.34 6.83 6.08
N ARG A 123 7.01 7.34 7.10
CA ARG A 123 8.07 6.61 7.79
C ARG A 123 7.88 6.67 9.30
N ARG A 124 8.40 5.67 9.98
CA ARG A 124 8.46 5.67 11.44
C ARG A 124 9.76 6.34 11.90
N ASP A 125 9.64 7.16 12.92
CA ASP A 125 10.76 7.78 13.62
C ASP A 125 10.50 7.65 15.14
N GLY A 126 11.12 6.64 15.75
CA GLY A 126 10.79 6.26 17.13
C GLY A 126 9.31 5.86 17.27
N ASN A 127 8.59 6.61 18.10
CA ASN A 127 7.16 6.41 18.35
C ASN A 127 6.24 7.28 17.48
N VAL A 128 6.80 8.03 16.54
CA VAL A 128 6.08 8.97 15.68
C VAL A 128 6.09 8.45 14.25
N ILE A 129 4.97 8.61 13.57
CA ILE A 129 4.87 8.44 12.12
C ILE A 129 4.98 9.82 11.47
N ILE A 130 5.81 9.94 10.47
CA ILE A 130 5.97 11.16 9.69
C ILE A 130 5.41 10.92 8.30
N HIS A 131 4.40 11.71 7.90
CA HIS A 131 3.93 11.77 6.53
C HIS A 131 4.94 12.62 5.75
N VAL A 132 5.77 11.96 4.96
CA VAL A 132 6.91 12.59 4.28
C VAL A 132 6.48 13.29 3.00
N ALA A 133 5.59 12.66 2.24
CA ALA A 133 5.09 13.20 0.98
C ALA A 133 3.71 12.65 0.63
N SER A 134 2.84 13.54 0.18
CA SER A 134 1.57 13.17 -0.45
C SER A 134 1.79 12.46 -1.78
N GLY A 135 0.87 11.60 -2.13
CA GLY A 135 0.96 10.78 -3.33
C GLY A 135 -0.39 10.51 -3.95
N ILE A 136 -0.43 9.54 -4.83
CA ILE A 136 -1.63 9.10 -5.54
C ILE A 136 -1.94 7.66 -5.14
N THR A 137 -3.22 7.36 -4.93
CA THR A 137 -3.71 6.02 -4.66
C THR A 137 -4.62 5.56 -5.79
N HIS A 138 -4.34 4.40 -6.35
CA HIS A 138 -5.17 3.75 -7.36
C HIS A 138 -5.78 2.51 -6.77
N ILE A 139 -7.08 2.32 -6.91
CA ILE A 139 -7.80 1.13 -6.42
C ILE A 139 -8.70 0.56 -7.50
N GLY A 140 -8.99 -0.73 -7.40
CA GLY A 140 -9.89 -1.41 -8.32
C GLY A 140 -10.14 -2.86 -7.92
N PRO A 141 -11.04 -3.57 -8.64
CA PRO A 141 -11.35 -4.95 -8.34
C PRO A 141 -10.15 -5.85 -8.60
N ALA A 142 -9.89 -6.79 -7.69
CA ALA A 142 -8.80 -7.74 -7.82
C ALA A 142 -9.13 -8.88 -8.79
N ARG A 143 -10.41 -9.29 -8.82
CA ARG A 143 -10.92 -10.39 -9.64
C ARG A 143 -12.14 -9.92 -10.43
N ALA A 144 -12.46 -10.59 -11.55
CA ALA A 144 -13.58 -10.22 -12.41
C ALA A 144 -14.94 -10.21 -11.69
N GLN A 145 -15.11 -11.06 -10.67
CA GLN A 145 -16.36 -11.16 -9.90
C GLN A 145 -16.46 -10.15 -8.74
N ASP A 146 -15.42 -9.39 -8.42
CA ASP A 146 -15.39 -8.56 -7.22
C ASP A 146 -16.30 -7.30 -7.31
N GLY A 147 -16.71 -6.94 -8.51
CA GLY A 147 -17.74 -5.93 -8.70
C GLY A 147 -17.25 -4.48 -8.68
N GLU A 148 -18.21 -3.59 -8.58
CA GLU A 148 -18.02 -2.13 -8.66
C GLU A 148 -18.10 -1.50 -7.27
N PHE A 149 -16.98 -0.90 -6.83
CA PHE A 149 -16.85 -0.22 -5.54
C PHE A 149 -16.23 1.16 -5.69
N SER A 150 -16.53 1.86 -6.79
CA SER A 150 -15.98 3.20 -7.06
C SER A 150 -16.31 4.22 -5.97
N TYR A 151 -17.42 4.05 -5.25
CA TYR A 151 -17.75 4.89 -4.11
C TYR A 151 -16.69 4.88 -3.00
N LEU A 152 -15.90 3.80 -2.89
CA LEU A 152 -14.78 3.75 -1.95
C LEU A 152 -13.66 4.72 -2.37
N ALA A 153 -13.42 4.87 -3.67
CA ALA A 153 -12.47 5.87 -4.16
C ALA A 153 -12.91 7.28 -3.74
N ASP A 154 -14.18 7.61 -3.89
CA ASP A 154 -14.72 8.90 -3.46
C ASP A 154 -14.57 9.12 -1.95
N THR A 155 -14.88 8.09 -1.15
CA THR A 155 -14.73 8.14 0.31
C THR A 155 -13.27 8.35 0.72
N LEU A 156 -12.36 7.59 0.13
CA LEU A 156 -10.93 7.66 0.44
C LEU A 156 -10.30 8.96 -0.08
N GLN A 157 -10.77 9.48 -1.23
CA GLN A 157 -10.39 10.78 -1.79
C GLN A 157 -10.63 11.92 -0.80
N MET A 158 -11.74 11.90 -0.09
CA MET A 158 -12.08 12.92 0.90
C MET A 158 -11.18 12.86 2.13
N ALA A 159 -10.63 11.71 2.43
CA ALA A 159 -9.74 11.53 3.59
C ALA A 159 -8.27 11.81 3.25
N LEU A 160 -7.78 11.25 2.16
CA LEU A 160 -6.39 11.36 1.74
C LEU A 160 -6.32 11.44 0.21
N PRO A 161 -6.32 12.64 -0.38
CA PRO A 161 -6.22 12.87 -1.82
C PRO A 161 -4.85 12.38 -2.37
N ASP A 162 -4.67 12.08 -3.64
CA ASP A 162 -5.64 11.81 -4.67
C ASP A 162 -5.94 10.32 -4.78
N VAL A 163 -7.19 9.95 -4.95
CA VAL A 163 -7.59 8.54 -5.10
C VAL A 163 -8.38 8.37 -6.40
N ALA A 164 -8.04 7.37 -7.19
CA ALA A 164 -8.71 7.05 -8.44
C ALA A 164 -9.17 5.58 -8.46
N TRP A 165 -10.39 5.36 -8.98
CA TRP A 165 -10.91 4.04 -9.28
C TRP A 165 -10.54 3.60 -10.69
N HIS A 166 -10.12 2.33 -10.82
CA HIS A 166 -9.84 1.69 -12.10
C HIS A 166 -10.63 0.39 -12.20
N ASN A 167 -11.40 0.23 -13.27
CA ASN A 167 -12.08 -1.04 -13.54
C ASN A 167 -11.08 -2.17 -13.84
N THR A 168 -9.86 -1.82 -14.23
CA THR A 168 -8.75 -2.75 -14.47
C THR A 168 -7.51 -2.22 -13.74
N ILE A 169 -7.27 -2.70 -12.53
CA ILE A 169 -6.17 -2.21 -11.67
C ILE A 169 -4.82 -2.88 -11.96
N ARG A 170 -4.80 -4.10 -12.52
CA ARG A 170 -3.57 -4.88 -12.71
C ARG A 170 -2.45 -4.16 -13.45
N PRO A 171 -2.68 -3.40 -14.53
CA PRO A 171 -1.62 -2.64 -15.19
C PRO A 171 -0.90 -1.66 -14.28
N ALA A 172 -1.62 -0.95 -13.41
CA ALA A 172 -1.03 -0.03 -12.44
C ALA A 172 -0.18 -0.76 -11.39
N LEU A 173 -0.62 -1.94 -10.94
CA LEU A 173 0.12 -2.79 -10.00
C LEU A 173 1.42 -3.30 -10.61
N TRP A 174 1.37 -3.81 -11.84
CA TRP A 174 2.56 -4.27 -12.56
C TRP A 174 3.57 -3.14 -12.81
N ARG A 175 3.08 -1.97 -13.20
CA ARG A 175 3.94 -0.80 -13.44
C ARG A 175 4.69 -0.38 -12.18
N LYS A 176 4.01 -0.34 -11.03
CA LYS A 176 4.64 -0.02 -9.76
C LYS A 176 5.64 -1.09 -9.33
N LEU A 177 5.26 -2.37 -9.44
CA LEU A 177 6.15 -3.49 -9.12
C LEU A 177 7.40 -3.45 -10.00
N ALA A 178 7.24 -3.19 -11.30
CA ALA A 178 8.35 -3.11 -12.24
C ALA A 178 9.41 -2.09 -11.82
N VAL A 179 8.99 -0.88 -11.46
CA VAL A 179 9.89 0.16 -10.95
C VAL A 179 10.57 -0.26 -9.66
N ASN A 180 9.82 -0.82 -8.73
CA ASN A 180 10.35 -1.29 -7.44
C ASN A 180 11.36 -2.43 -7.63
N CYS A 181 11.14 -3.34 -8.56
CA CYS A 181 12.09 -4.41 -8.87
C CYS A 181 13.44 -3.91 -9.39
N VAL A 182 13.47 -2.74 -10.02
CA VAL A 182 14.71 -2.13 -10.50
C VAL A 182 15.37 -1.28 -9.40
N ILE A 183 14.65 -0.33 -8.83
CA ILE A 183 15.21 0.67 -7.92
C ILE A 183 15.53 0.08 -6.55
N ASN A 184 14.60 -0.67 -5.95
CA ASN A 184 14.71 -1.05 -4.56
C ASN A 184 15.89 -2.00 -4.27
N PRO A 185 16.13 -3.06 -5.05
CA PRO A 185 17.28 -3.93 -4.82
C PRO A 185 18.61 -3.20 -5.01
N LEU A 186 18.73 -2.37 -6.02
CA LEU A 186 19.96 -1.63 -6.30
C LEU A 186 20.30 -0.66 -5.17
N THR A 187 19.32 0.10 -4.66
CA THR A 187 19.54 1.02 -3.54
C THR A 187 19.85 0.27 -2.24
N ALA A 188 19.20 -0.86 -1.99
CA ALA A 188 19.45 -1.68 -0.81
C ALA A 188 20.85 -2.30 -0.82
N LEU A 189 21.30 -2.84 -1.96
CA LEU A 189 22.62 -3.42 -2.11
C LEU A 189 23.75 -2.38 -2.02
N ARG A 190 23.50 -1.15 -2.47
CA ARG A 190 24.47 -0.06 -2.52
C ARG A 190 24.41 0.87 -1.30
N ASP A 191 23.43 0.67 -0.43
CA ASP A 191 23.14 1.55 0.72
C ASP A 191 23.08 3.04 0.32
N CYS A 192 22.32 3.36 -0.73
CA CYS A 192 22.29 4.68 -1.35
C CYS A 192 20.88 5.20 -1.60
N LYS A 193 20.76 6.50 -1.86
CA LYS A 193 19.52 7.15 -2.29
C LYS A 193 19.16 6.77 -3.72
N ASN A 194 17.90 6.97 -4.08
CA ASN A 194 17.42 6.69 -5.44
C ASN A 194 18.22 7.46 -6.50
N GLY A 195 18.53 8.73 -6.25
CA GLY A 195 19.29 9.57 -7.19
C GLY A 195 20.70 9.09 -7.49
N ASP A 196 21.31 8.36 -6.56
CA ASP A 196 22.67 7.83 -6.77
C ASP A 196 22.71 6.74 -7.85
N LEU A 197 21.55 6.15 -8.19
CA LEU A 197 21.45 5.16 -9.26
C LEU A 197 21.70 5.76 -10.67
N ARG A 198 21.78 7.08 -10.81
CA ARG A 198 22.24 7.72 -12.06
C ARG A 198 23.60 7.21 -12.50
N GLY A 199 24.42 6.76 -11.55
CA GLY A 199 25.76 6.24 -11.82
C GLY A 199 25.82 4.80 -12.35
N VAL A 200 24.69 4.11 -12.46
CA VAL A 200 24.62 2.68 -12.83
C VAL A 200 23.58 2.37 -13.93
N PRO A 201 23.60 3.11 -15.05
CA PRO A 201 22.57 2.97 -16.08
C PRO A 201 22.53 1.58 -16.72
N GLU A 202 23.66 0.90 -16.83
CA GLU A 202 23.75 -0.45 -17.41
C GLU A 202 23.05 -1.50 -16.54
N GLU A 203 23.18 -1.40 -15.21
CA GLU A 203 22.50 -2.28 -14.27
C GLU A 203 20.99 -2.04 -14.28
N ILE A 204 20.56 -0.79 -14.33
CA ILE A 204 19.16 -0.41 -14.48
C ILE A 204 18.57 -1.03 -15.75
N GLU A 205 19.25 -0.86 -16.89
CA GLU A 205 18.80 -1.39 -18.17
C GLU A 205 18.67 -2.91 -18.13
N LYS A 206 19.67 -3.61 -17.61
CA LYS A 206 19.68 -5.07 -17.53
C LYS A 206 18.50 -5.60 -16.72
N ILE A 207 18.26 -5.06 -15.51
CA ILE A 207 17.16 -5.49 -14.66
C ILE A 207 15.81 -5.12 -15.29
N ALA A 208 15.68 -3.93 -15.85
CA ALA A 208 14.44 -3.50 -16.49
C ALA A 208 14.05 -4.40 -17.67
N ARG A 209 15.02 -4.86 -18.48
CA ARG A 209 14.75 -5.83 -19.56
C ARG A 209 14.28 -7.17 -19.05
N GLU A 210 14.87 -7.69 -17.97
CA GLU A 210 14.41 -8.94 -17.34
C GLU A 210 12.99 -8.80 -16.80
N VAL A 211 12.69 -7.70 -16.11
CA VAL A 211 11.36 -7.43 -15.56
C VAL A 211 10.31 -7.28 -16.66
N ALA A 212 10.61 -6.53 -17.72
CA ALA A 212 9.70 -6.35 -18.86
C ALA A 212 9.37 -7.69 -19.53
N ALA A 213 10.35 -8.59 -19.67
CA ALA A 213 10.14 -9.92 -20.24
C ALA A 213 9.21 -10.80 -19.37
N VAL A 214 9.28 -10.68 -18.04
CA VAL A 214 8.37 -11.38 -17.14
C VAL A 214 6.94 -10.83 -17.27
N ILE A 215 6.80 -9.50 -17.28
CA ILE A 215 5.50 -8.83 -17.40
C ILE A 215 4.79 -9.22 -18.70
N GLU A 216 5.54 -9.30 -19.80
CA GLU A 216 5.00 -9.73 -21.10
C GLU A 216 4.49 -11.18 -21.06
N ARG A 217 5.21 -12.08 -20.40
CA ARG A 217 4.77 -13.48 -20.20
C ARG A 217 3.52 -13.61 -19.35
N GLU A 218 3.29 -12.67 -18.45
CA GLU A 218 2.08 -12.57 -17.64
C GLU A 218 0.90 -11.92 -18.39
N GLY A 219 1.07 -11.62 -19.68
CA GLY A 219 0.02 -11.08 -20.56
C GLY A 219 -0.18 -9.57 -20.44
N HIS A 220 0.76 -8.85 -19.87
CA HIS A 220 0.76 -7.39 -19.79
C HIS A 220 1.84 -6.79 -20.70
N HIS A 221 1.57 -5.60 -21.24
CA HIS A 221 2.51 -4.95 -22.13
C HIS A 221 3.15 -3.73 -21.47
N ILE A 222 4.44 -3.83 -21.25
CA ILE A 222 5.34 -2.69 -21.07
C ILE A 222 6.63 -3.03 -21.82
N SER A 223 7.02 -2.21 -22.79
CA SER A 223 8.29 -2.42 -23.46
C SER A 223 9.46 -2.15 -22.52
N ALA A 224 10.60 -2.81 -22.77
CA ALA A 224 11.80 -2.58 -21.97
C ALA A 224 12.22 -1.10 -22.01
N ASP A 225 12.14 -0.46 -23.18
CA ASP A 225 12.54 0.94 -23.35
C ASP A 225 11.60 1.90 -22.61
N GLU A 226 10.28 1.63 -22.60
CA GLU A 226 9.31 2.39 -21.80
C GLU A 226 9.58 2.23 -20.30
N LEU A 227 9.87 1.01 -19.84
CA LEU A 227 10.19 0.76 -18.45
C LEU A 227 11.48 1.46 -18.03
N ILE A 228 12.53 1.40 -18.85
CA ILE A 228 13.81 2.08 -18.59
C ILE A 228 13.58 3.60 -18.46
N ALA A 229 12.86 4.19 -19.41
CA ALA A 229 12.55 5.63 -19.37
C ALA A 229 11.75 6.00 -18.10
N TYR A 230 10.77 5.18 -17.74
CA TYR A 230 9.96 5.42 -16.55
C TYR A 230 10.77 5.26 -15.26
N VAL A 231 11.66 4.27 -15.18
CA VAL A 231 12.57 4.11 -14.03
C VAL A 231 13.45 5.33 -13.84
N HIS A 232 14.04 5.86 -14.91
CA HIS A 232 14.84 7.09 -14.86
C HIS A 232 14.01 8.28 -14.39
N GLN A 233 12.78 8.44 -14.87
CA GLN A 233 11.87 9.49 -14.41
C GLN A 233 11.60 9.39 -12.90
N VAL A 234 11.36 8.17 -12.38
CA VAL A 234 11.12 7.94 -10.95
C VAL A 234 12.39 8.24 -10.14
N ILE A 235 13.57 7.83 -10.62
CA ILE A 235 14.84 8.15 -9.97
C ILE A 235 15.02 9.67 -9.84
N GLU A 236 14.71 10.43 -10.88
CA GLU A 236 14.81 11.90 -10.84
C GLU A 236 13.80 12.53 -9.88
N SER A 237 12.54 12.10 -9.93
CA SER A 237 11.47 12.66 -9.08
C SER A 237 11.60 12.28 -7.61
N THR A 238 12.35 11.23 -7.31
CA THR A 238 12.56 10.72 -5.94
C THR A 238 14.03 10.69 -5.54
N ALA A 239 14.87 11.52 -6.15
CA ALA A 239 16.34 11.44 -6.02
C ALA A 239 16.83 11.47 -4.57
N GLU A 240 16.20 12.27 -3.71
CA GLU A 240 16.56 12.40 -2.30
C GLU A 240 15.97 11.30 -1.40
N ASN A 241 15.10 10.45 -1.94
CA ASN A 241 14.42 9.42 -1.17
C ASN A 241 15.31 8.19 -0.97
N ILE A 242 15.06 7.53 0.16
CA ILE A 242 15.55 6.19 0.48
C ILE A 242 14.45 5.20 0.16
N SER A 243 14.75 4.16 -0.60
CA SER A 243 13.74 3.15 -0.97
C SER A 243 13.19 2.41 0.26
N SER A 244 11.97 1.91 0.15
CA SER A 244 11.34 1.13 1.23
C SER A 244 12.15 -0.13 1.58
N MET A 245 12.74 -0.80 0.58
CA MET A 245 13.59 -1.97 0.80
C MET A 245 14.84 -1.60 1.60
N LEU A 246 15.50 -0.49 1.28
CA LEU A 246 16.65 -0.02 2.05
C LEU A 246 16.27 0.34 3.48
N GLN A 247 15.10 0.96 3.67
CA GLN A 247 14.58 1.24 5.02
C GLN A 247 14.36 -0.06 5.82
N ASP A 248 13.76 -1.08 5.19
CA ASP A 248 13.53 -2.38 5.82
C ASP A 248 14.87 -3.06 6.19
N VAL A 249 15.87 -3.04 5.30
CA VAL A 249 17.20 -3.60 5.56
C VAL A 249 17.92 -2.89 6.72
N ARG A 250 17.81 -1.56 6.79
CA ARG A 250 18.42 -0.78 7.88
C ARG A 250 17.73 -0.97 9.24
N ALA A 251 16.49 -1.45 9.24
CA ALA A 251 15.70 -1.71 10.44
C ALA A 251 15.88 -3.14 11.00
N MET A 252 16.62 -4.01 10.29
CA MET A 252 16.96 -5.38 10.73
C MET A 252 18.12 -5.40 11.71
#